data_3c865ce179ba1ceb32489139c2cf7fa1
#
_entry.id   3c865ce179ba1ceb32489139c2cf7fa1
#
_cell.length_a   1.000
_cell.length_b   1.000
_cell.length_c   1.000
_cell.angle_alpha   90.00
_cell.angle_beta   90.00
_cell.angle_gamma   90.00
#
_symmetry.space_group_name_H-M   'P 1'
#
loop_
_entity.id
_entity.type
_entity.pdbx_description
1 polymer ?
#
loop_
_entity_poly.entity_id
_entity_poly.type
_entity_poly.pdbx_seq_one_letter_code
_entity_poly.pdbx_strand_id
1 'polypeptide(L)'
;MHTKLCAADGEEYICTQPYVIGLNLAALFKLLKTISNNDTISFEILDSAMDELVITIENMDKNSVAIYRLKLLDIDEEMLSIPDVTFDSVISMPSGDFQRICRDMSAISETIVIETKGPELHLECTGEFASCSMNIGETQNGITFDRHVEAPNVKGVFALRYLNLFCKSTNL
;
A
#
# COMPACT_ATOMS: atom_id res chain seq x y z
N MET A 1 -6.34 -2.21 -1.95
CA MET A 1 -5.01 -2.32 -1.31
C MET A 1 -5.18 -3.15 -0.06
N HIS A 2 -4.33 -4.13 0.15
CA HIS A 2 -4.35 -4.96 1.35
C HIS A 2 -3.06 -4.70 2.13
N THR A 3 -3.19 -4.36 3.41
CA THR A 3 -2.05 -4.15 4.31
C THR A 3 -2.21 -5.08 5.51
N LYS A 4 -1.16 -5.79 5.87
CA LYS A 4 -1.15 -6.69 7.02
C LYS A 4 -0.23 -6.13 8.09
N LEU A 5 -0.77 -5.94 9.30
CA LEU A 5 -0.01 -5.66 10.51
C LEU A 5 0.08 -6.96 11.31
N CYS A 6 1.26 -7.32 11.75
CA CYS A 6 1.45 -8.53 12.55
C CYS A 6 1.35 -8.20 14.03
N ALA A 7 0.74 -9.09 14.83
CA ALA A 7 0.65 -8.94 16.28
C ALA A 7 2.03 -8.79 16.96
N ALA A 8 3.08 -9.35 16.35
CA ALA A 8 4.46 -9.25 16.84
C ALA A 8 5.07 -7.84 16.67
N ASP A 9 4.46 -6.98 15.86
CA ASP A 9 4.93 -5.61 15.61
C ASP A 9 4.36 -4.62 16.65
N GLY A 10 3.39 -5.05 17.47
CA GLY A 10 2.80 -4.28 18.57
C GLY A 10 3.35 -4.70 19.95
N GLU A 11 3.23 -3.81 20.92
CA GLU A 11 3.58 -4.11 22.32
C GLU A 11 2.59 -5.08 22.94
N GLU A 12 1.31 -4.95 22.62
CA GLU A 12 0.24 -5.81 23.10
C GLU A 12 -0.80 -6.05 22.01
N TYR A 13 -1.25 -7.29 21.89
CA TYR A 13 -2.35 -7.68 20.99
C TYR A 13 -3.23 -8.72 21.63
N ILE A 14 -4.50 -8.37 21.89
CA ILE A 14 -5.51 -9.27 22.45
C ILE A 14 -6.69 -9.34 21.48
N CYS A 15 -6.98 -10.53 20.96
CA CYS A 15 -8.13 -10.76 20.10
C CYS A 15 -8.63 -12.20 20.33
N THR A 16 -9.81 -12.35 20.90
CA THR A 16 -10.38 -13.66 21.23
C THR A 16 -11.07 -14.34 20.06
N GLN A 17 -11.52 -13.56 19.09
CA GLN A 17 -12.17 -14.04 17.86
C GLN A 17 -11.95 -13.04 16.72
N PRO A 18 -11.93 -13.51 15.44
CA PRO A 18 -11.79 -12.61 14.30
C PRO A 18 -12.97 -11.60 14.23
N TYR A 19 -12.64 -10.33 14.01
CA TYR A 19 -13.59 -9.26 13.78
C TYR A 19 -13.36 -8.62 12.41
N VAL A 20 -14.44 -8.30 11.72
CA VAL A 20 -14.42 -7.45 10.53
C VAL A 20 -15.11 -6.15 10.88
N ILE A 21 -14.42 -5.04 10.70
CA ILE A 21 -14.94 -3.72 11.05
C ILE A 21 -14.85 -2.77 9.86
N GLY A 22 -15.92 -2.02 9.66
CA GLY A 22 -15.95 -0.95 8.68
C GLY A 22 -15.46 0.36 9.26
N LEU A 23 -14.51 1.01 8.60
CA LEU A 23 -13.93 2.27 9.06
C LEU A 23 -13.98 3.35 7.99
N ASN A 24 -14.32 4.58 8.40
CA ASN A 24 -14.08 5.76 7.57
C ASN A 24 -12.58 6.11 7.63
N LEU A 25 -11.83 5.67 6.61
CA LEU A 25 -10.38 5.87 6.56
C LEU A 25 -9.98 7.35 6.52
N ALA A 26 -10.82 8.25 5.97
CA ALA A 26 -10.53 9.68 5.96
C ALA A 26 -10.63 10.28 7.37
N ALA A 27 -11.59 9.82 8.18
CA ALA A 27 -11.71 10.22 9.57
C ALA A 27 -10.55 9.66 10.41
N LEU A 28 -10.27 8.35 10.28
CA LEU A 28 -9.14 7.71 10.95
C LEU A 28 -7.82 8.42 10.61
N PHE A 29 -7.56 8.71 9.34
CA PHE A 29 -6.33 9.40 8.92
C PHE A 29 -6.18 10.80 9.56
N LYS A 30 -7.28 11.55 9.71
CA LYS A 30 -7.24 12.85 10.39
C LYS A 30 -6.86 12.71 11.86
N LEU A 31 -7.34 11.68 12.54
CA LEU A 31 -6.99 11.40 13.94
C LEU A 31 -5.52 10.98 14.05
N LEU A 32 -5.07 10.04 13.20
CA LEU A 32 -3.69 9.57 13.21
C LEU A 32 -2.66 10.68 12.92
N LYS A 33 -3.04 11.73 12.19
CA LYS A 33 -2.17 12.89 11.97
C LYS A 33 -1.87 13.72 13.22
N THR A 34 -2.63 13.56 14.28
CA THR A 34 -2.40 14.28 15.56
C THR A 34 -1.35 13.60 16.43
N ILE A 35 -0.92 12.39 16.07
CA ILE A 35 0.02 11.57 16.83
C ILE A 35 1.44 12.07 16.63
N SER A 36 2.20 12.12 17.72
CA SER A 36 3.63 12.43 17.74
C SER A 36 4.44 11.15 17.94
N ASN A 37 5.74 11.18 17.62
CA ASN A 37 6.61 9.99 17.69
C ASN A 37 6.75 9.39 19.11
N ASN A 38 6.48 10.18 20.16
CA ASN A 38 6.57 9.76 21.56
C ASN A 38 5.21 9.37 22.15
N ASP A 39 4.17 9.26 21.32
CA ASP A 39 2.84 8.89 21.78
C ASP A 39 2.66 7.37 21.66
N THR A 40 2.04 6.76 22.66
CA THR A 40 1.54 5.39 22.57
C THR A 40 0.09 5.43 22.09
N ILE A 41 -0.25 4.56 21.16
CA ILE A 41 -1.59 4.45 20.61
C ILE A 41 -2.16 3.07 20.88
N SER A 42 -3.42 3.03 21.33
CA SER A 42 -4.18 1.78 21.45
C SER A 42 -5.50 1.85 20.67
N PHE A 43 -5.92 0.71 20.16
CA PHE A 43 -7.18 0.52 19.47
C PHE A 43 -7.98 -0.54 20.21
N GLU A 44 -9.22 -0.25 20.54
CA GLU A 44 -10.05 -1.13 21.34
C GLU A 44 -11.49 -1.12 20.83
N ILE A 45 -12.12 -2.29 20.81
CA ILE A 45 -13.56 -2.44 20.62
C ILE A 45 -14.09 -2.99 21.93
N LEU A 46 -14.96 -2.21 22.58
CA LEU A 46 -15.56 -2.59 23.85
C LEU A 46 -16.78 -3.47 23.61
N ASP A 47 -16.95 -4.53 24.39
CA ASP A 47 -18.14 -5.39 24.32
C ASP A 47 -19.45 -4.62 24.60
N SER A 48 -19.37 -3.51 25.33
CA SER A 48 -20.49 -2.62 25.64
C SER A 48 -20.83 -1.63 24.55
N ALA A 49 -19.94 -1.45 23.55
CA ALA A 49 -20.09 -0.49 22.45
C ALA A 49 -19.40 -1.03 21.19
N MET A 50 -19.95 -2.12 20.65
CA MET A 50 -19.38 -2.82 19.48
C MET A 50 -19.53 -2.04 18.16
N ASP A 51 -20.21 -0.91 18.16
CA ASP A 51 -20.41 0.01 17.04
C ASP A 51 -19.36 1.14 17.01
N GLU A 52 -18.44 1.17 17.95
CA GLU A 52 -17.39 2.17 18.05
C GLU A 52 -16.00 1.55 18.18
N LEU A 53 -15.03 2.12 17.45
CA LEU A 53 -13.61 1.92 17.68
C LEU A 53 -13.11 3.00 18.64
N VAL A 54 -12.64 2.61 19.81
CA VAL A 54 -11.98 3.50 20.76
C VAL A 54 -10.50 3.57 20.41
N ILE A 55 -10.00 4.79 20.25
CA ILE A 55 -8.59 5.08 19.98
C ILE A 55 -8.07 5.93 21.13
N THR A 56 -7.13 5.38 21.91
CA THR A 56 -6.50 6.11 23.00
C THR A 56 -5.09 6.49 22.58
N ILE A 57 -4.75 7.76 22.76
CA ILE A 57 -3.42 8.30 22.51
C ILE A 57 -2.87 8.83 23.83
N GLU A 58 -1.75 8.26 24.26
CA GLU A 58 -1.09 8.61 25.51
C GLU A 58 0.26 9.24 25.23
N ASN A 59 0.52 10.38 25.87
CA ASN A 59 1.82 11.05 25.83
C ASN A 59 2.37 11.13 27.24
N MET A 60 3.40 10.33 27.54
CA MET A 60 4.03 10.27 28.85
C MET A 60 4.74 11.56 29.22
N ASP A 61 5.39 12.21 28.25
CA ASP A 61 6.15 13.45 28.48
C ASP A 61 5.23 14.62 28.89
N LYS A 62 4.01 14.63 28.36
CA LYS A 62 3.00 15.67 28.62
C LYS A 62 1.99 15.25 29.69
N ASN A 63 2.07 14.01 30.17
CA ASN A 63 1.08 13.42 31.07
C ASN A 63 -0.36 13.65 30.58
N SER A 64 -0.59 13.38 29.29
CA SER A 64 -1.87 13.61 28.63
C SER A 64 -2.39 12.34 27.99
N VAL A 65 -3.71 12.15 28.09
CA VAL A 65 -4.45 11.05 27.45
C VAL A 65 -5.57 11.65 26.64
N ALA A 66 -5.64 11.30 25.37
CA ALA A 66 -6.73 11.66 24.47
C ALA A 66 -7.48 10.41 24.03
N ILE A 67 -8.80 10.40 24.19
CA ILE A 67 -9.65 9.28 23.81
C ILE A 67 -10.59 9.71 22.69
N TYR A 68 -10.50 9.04 21.55
CA TYR A 68 -11.37 9.24 20.40
C TYR A 68 -12.29 8.03 20.24
N ARG A 69 -13.55 8.28 19.89
CA ARG A 69 -14.53 7.24 19.55
C ARG A 69 -14.93 7.41 18.10
N LEU A 70 -14.56 6.46 17.26
CA LEU A 70 -14.87 6.45 15.85
C LEU A 70 -16.01 5.46 15.60
N LYS A 71 -17.14 5.97 15.11
CA LYS A 71 -18.27 5.11 14.75
C LYS A 71 -17.88 4.18 13.62
N LEU A 72 -18.18 2.90 13.80
CA LEU A 72 -18.00 1.88 12.79
C LEU A 72 -19.07 2.02 11.71
N LEU A 73 -18.70 1.62 10.50
CA LEU A 73 -19.64 1.55 9.37
C LEU A 73 -20.19 0.11 9.30
N ASP A 74 -21.48 0.01 9.15
CA ASP A 74 -22.10 -1.26 8.77
C ASP A 74 -21.74 -1.54 7.31
N ILE A 75 -20.97 -2.58 7.07
CA ILE A 75 -20.55 -2.98 5.72
C ILE A 75 -21.27 -4.25 5.37
N ASP A 76 -22.33 -4.11 4.62
CA ASP A 76 -23.13 -5.21 4.06
C ASP A 76 -22.47 -5.83 2.81
N GLU A 77 -21.16 -5.62 2.63
CA GLU A 77 -20.45 -6.09 1.44
C GLU A 77 -19.85 -7.48 1.67
N GLU A 78 -20.11 -8.38 0.73
CA GLU A 78 -19.38 -9.62 0.60
C GLU A 78 -17.86 -9.30 0.58
N MET A 79 -17.11 -9.98 1.43
CA MET A 79 -15.65 -9.84 1.41
C MET A 79 -15.13 -10.14 0.02
N LEU A 80 -14.66 -9.13 -0.68
CA LEU A 80 -13.93 -9.29 -1.93
C LEU A 80 -12.65 -10.08 -1.64
N SER A 81 -12.72 -11.38 -1.83
CA SER A 81 -11.51 -12.20 -1.82
C SER A 81 -10.72 -11.91 -3.09
N ILE A 82 -9.44 -11.66 -2.95
CA ILE A 82 -8.54 -11.60 -4.10
C ILE A 82 -8.42 -13.07 -4.57
N PRO A 83 -8.88 -13.40 -5.80
CA PRO A 83 -8.73 -14.75 -6.31
C PRO A 83 -7.24 -15.10 -6.42
N ASP A 84 -6.92 -16.38 -6.27
CA ASP A 84 -5.58 -16.87 -6.54
C ASP A 84 -5.26 -16.63 -8.02
N VAL A 85 -4.33 -15.72 -8.27
CA VAL A 85 -3.90 -15.35 -9.62
C VAL A 85 -2.49 -15.84 -9.83
N THR A 86 -2.29 -16.60 -10.89
CA THR A 86 -0.94 -16.91 -11.40
C THR A 86 -0.51 -15.78 -12.34
N PHE A 87 0.69 -15.24 -12.10
CA PHE A 87 1.24 -14.19 -12.91
C PHE A 87 2.15 -14.76 -14.01
N ASP A 88 2.03 -14.24 -15.22
CA ASP A 88 2.89 -14.63 -16.35
C ASP A 88 4.33 -14.10 -16.19
N SER A 89 4.53 -13.04 -15.44
CA SER A 89 5.84 -12.47 -15.14
C SER A 89 5.84 -11.85 -13.75
N VAL A 90 6.90 -12.12 -12.99
CA VAL A 90 7.14 -11.52 -11.67
C VAL A 90 8.50 -10.82 -11.71
N ILE A 91 8.49 -9.54 -11.35
CA ILE A 91 9.66 -8.67 -11.35
C ILE A 91 9.83 -8.09 -9.95
N SER A 92 11.03 -8.21 -9.43
CA SER A 92 11.40 -7.57 -8.16
C SER A 92 12.40 -6.46 -8.41
N MET A 93 12.18 -5.31 -7.80
CA MET A 93 13.09 -4.16 -7.86
C MET A 93 12.99 -3.31 -6.58
N PRO A 94 14.01 -2.50 -6.27
CA PRO A 94 13.94 -1.58 -5.14
C PRO A 94 12.73 -0.65 -5.27
N SER A 95 11.90 -0.57 -4.22
CA SER A 95 10.67 0.21 -4.23
C SER A 95 10.90 1.70 -4.48
N GLY A 96 12.02 2.25 -3.99
CA GLY A 96 12.42 3.63 -4.26
C GLY A 96 12.73 3.93 -5.73
N ASP A 97 13.30 2.96 -6.45
CA ASP A 97 13.56 3.10 -7.89
C ASP A 97 12.25 3.10 -8.69
N PHE A 98 11.34 2.18 -8.36
CA PHE A 98 10.02 2.15 -8.98
C PHE A 98 9.22 3.44 -8.71
N GLN A 99 9.27 3.93 -7.46
CA GLN A 99 8.65 5.21 -7.09
C GLN A 99 9.19 6.37 -7.91
N ARG A 100 10.51 6.45 -8.08
CA ARG A 100 11.16 7.50 -8.88
C ARG A 100 10.71 7.43 -10.33
N ILE A 101 10.70 6.25 -10.94
CA ILE A 101 10.27 6.03 -12.31
C ILE A 101 8.81 6.47 -12.50
N CYS A 102 7.90 6.03 -11.63
CA CYS A 102 6.49 6.40 -11.71
C CYS A 102 6.29 7.91 -11.62
N ARG A 103 7.00 8.57 -10.70
CA ARG A 103 6.94 10.02 -10.54
C ARG A 103 7.45 10.76 -11.79
N ASP A 104 8.60 10.35 -12.31
CA ASP A 104 9.23 11.01 -13.44
C ASP A 104 8.39 10.84 -14.72
N MET A 105 7.82 9.65 -14.96
CA MET A 105 6.91 9.40 -16.07
C MET A 105 5.56 10.10 -15.93
N SER A 106 5.07 10.32 -14.70
CA SER A 106 3.84 11.09 -14.46
C SER A 106 3.94 12.57 -14.83
N ALA A 107 5.15 13.09 -14.95
CA ALA A 107 5.36 14.45 -15.45
C ALA A 107 5.15 14.56 -16.98
N ILE A 108 5.12 13.42 -17.66
CA ILE A 108 5.00 13.34 -19.12
C ILE A 108 3.62 12.85 -19.55
N SER A 109 3.08 11.83 -18.88
CA SER A 109 1.86 11.13 -19.30
C SER A 109 1.03 10.69 -18.10
N GLU A 110 -0.27 10.44 -18.32
CA GLU A 110 -1.16 9.83 -17.33
C GLU A 110 -1.04 8.30 -17.30
N THR A 111 -0.48 7.70 -18.35
CA THR A 111 -0.36 6.25 -18.49
C THR A 111 1.07 5.83 -18.78
N ILE A 112 1.40 4.60 -18.39
CA ILE A 112 2.66 3.93 -18.66
C ILE A 112 2.39 2.58 -19.31
N VAL A 113 3.18 2.24 -20.31
CA VAL A 113 3.28 0.90 -20.86
C VAL A 113 4.39 0.19 -20.11
N ILE A 114 4.10 -0.99 -19.58
CA ILE A 114 5.06 -1.87 -18.94
C ILE A 114 5.12 -3.15 -19.76
N GLU A 115 6.30 -3.48 -20.26
CA GLU A 115 6.50 -4.66 -21.10
C GLU A 115 7.76 -5.42 -20.63
N THR A 116 7.64 -6.74 -20.52
CA THR A 116 8.78 -7.62 -20.28
C THR A 116 9.25 -8.23 -21.60
N LYS A 117 10.54 -8.10 -21.92
CA LYS A 117 11.18 -8.68 -23.08
C LYS A 117 12.36 -9.54 -22.66
N GLY A 118 12.11 -10.82 -22.45
CA GLY A 118 13.13 -11.70 -21.88
C GLY A 118 13.61 -11.18 -20.50
N PRO A 119 14.93 -10.91 -20.33
CA PRO A 119 15.48 -10.43 -19.07
C PRO A 119 15.47 -8.89 -18.96
N GLU A 120 14.64 -8.20 -19.71
CA GLU A 120 14.56 -6.75 -19.72
C GLU A 120 13.14 -6.26 -19.41
N LEU A 121 13.07 -5.22 -18.60
CA LEU A 121 11.85 -4.45 -18.36
C LEU A 121 11.88 -3.22 -19.25
N HIS A 122 10.91 -3.11 -20.14
CA HIS A 122 10.70 -1.97 -21.00
C HIS A 122 9.53 -1.13 -20.48
N LEU A 123 9.79 0.14 -20.25
CA LEU A 123 8.83 1.13 -19.76
C LEU A 123 8.72 2.24 -20.78
N GLU A 124 7.50 2.59 -21.17
CA GLU A 124 7.25 3.64 -22.16
C GLU A 124 6.05 4.50 -21.73
N CYS A 125 6.19 5.80 -21.90
CA CYS A 125 5.06 6.72 -21.78
C CYS A 125 5.11 7.78 -22.88
N THR A 126 3.93 8.21 -23.32
CA THR A 126 3.79 9.25 -24.35
C THR A 126 2.75 10.26 -23.87
N GLY A 127 3.16 11.50 -23.76
CA GLY A 127 2.33 12.66 -23.46
C GLY A 127 2.17 13.57 -24.68
N GLU A 128 1.55 14.71 -24.46
CA GLU A 128 1.29 15.70 -25.52
C GLU A 128 2.58 16.36 -26.04
N PHE A 129 3.54 16.60 -25.15
CA PHE A 129 4.76 17.35 -25.45
C PHE A 129 6.04 16.53 -25.40
N ALA A 130 6.00 15.34 -24.81
CA ALA A 130 7.17 14.50 -24.63
C ALA A 130 6.82 13.01 -24.62
N SER A 131 7.81 12.18 -24.89
CA SER A 131 7.76 10.74 -24.69
C SER A 131 9.01 10.28 -23.95
N CYS A 132 8.91 9.20 -23.18
CA CYS A 132 10.02 8.56 -22.51
C CYS A 132 9.97 7.06 -22.75
N SER A 133 11.13 6.48 -23.07
CA SER A 133 11.33 5.05 -23.18
C SER A 133 12.55 4.67 -22.35
N MET A 134 12.41 3.66 -21.50
CA MET A 134 13.42 3.18 -20.58
C MET A 134 13.52 1.66 -20.65
N ASN A 135 14.74 1.13 -20.80
CA ASN A 135 15.02 -0.29 -20.72
C ASN A 135 15.87 -0.55 -19.47
N ILE A 136 15.45 -1.51 -18.67
CA ILE A 136 16.12 -1.89 -17.42
C ILE A 136 16.43 -3.39 -17.49
N GLY A 137 17.71 -3.72 -17.50
CA GLY A 137 18.18 -5.11 -17.47
C GLY A 137 18.42 -5.58 -16.05
N GLU A 138 18.54 -6.90 -15.90
CA GLU A 138 18.78 -7.56 -14.62
C GLU A 138 20.12 -7.16 -14.00
N THR A 139 20.12 -6.88 -12.70
CA THR A 139 21.32 -6.56 -11.93
C THR A 139 21.29 -7.23 -10.55
N GLN A 140 22.47 -7.52 -9.98
CA GLN A 140 22.57 -8.21 -8.68
C GLN A 140 21.89 -7.47 -7.51
N ASN A 141 21.89 -6.13 -7.52
CA ASN A 141 21.34 -5.29 -6.45
C ASN A 141 20.16 -4.42 -6.92
N GLY A 142 19.63 -4.69 -8.10
CA GLY A 142 18.56 -3.91 -8.69
C GLY A 142 17.36 -4.77 -9.04
N ILE A 143 17.05 -4.78 -10.33
CA ILE A 143 15.92 -5.54 -10.85
C ILE A 143 16.29 -7.02 -11.03
N THR A 144 15.38 -7.91 -10.62
CA THR A 144 15.46 -9.35 -10.85
C THR A 144 14.15 -9.85 -11.44
N PHE A 145 14.24 -10.87 -12.31
CA PHE A 145 13.10 -11.51 -12.95
C PHE A 145 12.95 -12.93 -12.40
N ASP A 146 11.76 -13.22 -11.86
CA ASP A 146 11.42 -14.59 -11.48
C ASP A 146 10.99 -15.37 -12.72
N ARG A 147 11.80 -16.33 -13.11
CA ARG A 147 11.68 -17.08 -14.38
C ARG A 147 10.92 -18.41 -14.23
N HIS A 148 9.86 -18.44 -13.46
CA HIS A 148 9.07 -19.67 -13.36
C HIS A 148 8.29 -20.02 -14.62
N VAL A 149 8.26 -19.14 -15.61
CA VAL A 149 7.59 -19.37 -16.88
C VAL A 149 8.51 -18.96 -18.03
N GLU A 150 8.66 -19.80 -19.05
CA GLU A 150 9.15 -19.39 -20.38
C GLU A 150 8.09 -18.45 -21.00
N ALA A 151 7.91 -17.29 -20.37
CA ALA A 151 6.81 -16.42 -20.73
C ALA A 151 7.14 -15.66 -22.00
N PRO A 152 6.18 -15.60 -22.93
CA PRO A 152 6.20 -14.64 -24.01
C PRO A 152 6.25 -13.23 -23.42
N ASN A 153 6.63 -12.26 -24.23
CA ASN A 153 6.58 -10.86 -23.85
C ASN A 153 5.23 -10.48 -23.25
N VAL A 154 5.22 -10.04 -22.00
CA VAL A 154 4.01 -9.60 -21.31
C VAL A 154 3.96 -8.07 -21.39
N LYS A 155 2.84 -7.53 -21.86
CA LYS A 155 2.65 -6.09 -22.03
C LYS A 155 1.33 -5.64 -21.40
N GLY A 156 1.40 -4.56 -20.63
CA GLY A 156 0.23 -3.93 -20.03
C GLY A 156 0.32 -2.41 -20.06
N VAL A 157 -0.85 -1.76 -20.04
CA VAL A 157 -0.98 -0.30 -19.91
C VAL A 157 -1.61 0.03 -18.58
N PHE A 158 -0.97 0.89 -17.81
CA PHE A 158 -1.38 1.21 -16.44
C PHE A 158 -1.50 2.72 -16.24
N ALA A 159 -2.47 3.13 -15.41
CA ALA A 159 -2.61 4.53 -15.04
C ALA A 159 -1.60 4.89 -13.93
N LEU A 160 -0.71 5.82 -14.21
CA LEU A 160 0.37 6.26 -13.32
C LEU A 160 -0.15 6.79 -11.98
N ARG A 161 -1.34 7.38 -11.95
CA ARG A 161 -1.99 7.83 -10.71
C ARG A 161 -2.12 6.71 -9.67
N TYR A 162 -2.48 5.49 -10.09
CA TYR A 162 -2.62 4.37 -9.17
C TYR A 162 -1.26 3.81 -8.75
N LEU A 163 -0.30 3.72 -9.67
CA LEU A 163 1.06 3.30 -9.34
C LEU A 163 1.69 4.25 -8.33
N ASN A 164 1.54 5.57 -8.51
CA ASN A 164 2.02 6.56 -7.54
C ASN A 164 1.31 6.46 -6.16
N LEU A 165 0.04 6.05 -6.12
CA LEU A 165 -0.65 5.78 -4.85
C LEU A 165 -0.05 4.57 -4.14
N PHE A 166 0.26 3.48 -4.87
CA PHE A 166 0.93 2.31 -4.30
C PHE A 166 2.35 2.64 -3.82
N CYS A 167 3.07 3.47 -4.55
CA CYS A 167 4.42 3.91 -4.16
C CYS A 167 4.47 4.74 -2.86
N LYS A 168 3.34 5.26 -2.36
CA LYS A 168 3.32 5.95 -1.05
C LYS A 168 3.60 5.02 0.13
N SER A 169 3.45 3.71 -0.05
CA SER A 169 3.76 2.69 0.97
C SER A 169 5.23 2.26 0.98
N THR A 170 6.09 2.88 0.19
CA THR A 170 7.52 2.53 0.08
C THR A 170 8.31 2.64 1.40
N ASN A 171 7.81 3.43 2.34
CA ASN A 171 8.45 3.67 3.63
C ASN A 171 7.80 2.88 4.80
N LEU A 172 6.94 1.91 4.51
CA LEU A 172 6.29 1.04 5.48
C LEU A 172 7.10 -0.23 5.72
#